data_5eb9514470adf18e82c9f6f102b4c8b9
#
_entry.id   5eb9514470adf18e82c9f6f102b4c8b9
#
_cell.length_a   1.000
_cell.length_b   1.000
_cell.length_c   1.000
_cell.angle_alpha   90.00
_cell.angle_beta   90.00
_cell.angle_gamma   90.00
#
_symmetry.space_group_name_H-M   'P 1'
#
loop_
_entity.id
_entity.type
_entity.pdbx_description
1 polymer ?
#
loop_
_entity_poly.entity_id
_entity_poly.type
_entity_poly.pdbx_seq_one_letter_code
_entity_poly.pdbx_strand_id
1 'polypeptide(L)'
;MINGYQAKIMAVYEKIRDEESKNLELRRNEIRNLYPEIMDIDNLIQKRSLQLSMAILKSKDADETIKKFRNEITDLRVKKCEMLVSKGYDPDYLTLKYRCNKCQDTGFIGINKCSCYKPKLIKLYYQNSLLEDTLKEKNFDNFDLNLFSMHKVSDDKFSPRKNMDNIVSYVTSEYLPNFNRSEE
;
A
#
# COMPACT_ATOMS: atom_id res chain seq x y z
N MET A 1 -23.60 -10.07 1.20
CA MET A 1 -22.52 -9.08 1.05
C MET A 1 -23.17 -7.70 1.10
N ILE A 2 -22.72 -6.82 1.98
CA ILE A 2 -23.33 -5.49 2.19
C ILE A 2 -22.93 -4.61 1.01
N ASN A 3 -23.86 -4.32 0.11
CA ASN A 3 -23.63 -3.65 -1.19
C ASN A 3 -22.96 -2.25 -1.13
N GLY A 4 -22.87 -1.60 0.04
CA GLY A 4 -22.28 -0.26 0.17
C GLY A 4 -20.75 -0.22 0.36
N TYR A 5 -20.14 -1.30 0.81
CA TYR A 5 -18.69 -1.28 1.14
C TYR A 5 -17.79 -1.49 -0.06
N GLN A 6 -18.26 -2.13 -1.12
CA GLN A 6 -17.45 -2.33 -2.33
C GLN A 6 -17.14 -0.98 -2.99
N ALA A 7 -18.13 -0.11 -3.12
CA ALA A 7 -17.90 1.24 -3.66
C ALA A 7 -16.95 2.05 -2.77
N LYS A 8 -17.14 1.98 -1.44
CA LYS A 8 -16.27 2.70 -0.48
C LYS A 8 -14.82 2.25 -0.55
N ILE A 9 -14.55 0.92 -0.63
CA ILE A 9 -13.17 0.44 -0.73
C ILE A 9 -12.54 0.78 -2.07
N MET A 10 -13.31 0.78 -3.16
CA MET A 10 -12.81 1.23 -4.46
C MET A 10 -12.43 2.71 -4.45
N ALA A 11 -13.23 3.56 -3.79
CA ALA A 11 -12.90 4.97 -3.58
C ALA A 11 -11.60 5.15 -2.76
N VAL A 12 -11.32 4.26 -1.79
CA VAL A 12 -10.03 4.27 -1.07
C VAL A 12 -8.85 4.00 -2.00
N TYR A 13 -8.97 3.00 -2.89
CA TYR A 13 -7.93 2.72 -3.87
C TYR A 13 -7.75 3.85 -4.89
N GLU A 14 -8.84 4.43 -5.36
CA GLU A 14 -8.82 5.58 -6.26
C GLU A 14 -8.07 6.76 -5.62
N LYS A 15 -8.43 7.11 -4.37
CA LYS A 15 -7.73 8.16 -3.61
C LYS A 15 -6.23 7.90 -3.49
N ILE A 16 -5.82 6.65 -3.23
CA ILE A 16 -4.39 6.29 -3.14
C ILE A 16 -3.68 6.53 -4.47
N ARG A 17 -4.29 6.15 -5.60
CA ARG A 17 -3.71 6.39 -6.94
C ARG A 17 -3.65 7.87 -7.30
N ASP A 18 -4.69 8.62 -6.95
CA ASP A 18 -4.74 10.07 -7.19
C ASP A 18 -3.68 10.82 -6.38
N GLU A 19 -3.48 10.43 -5.11
CA GLU A 19 -2.42 10.98 -4.27
C GLU A 19 -1.04 10.73 -4.89
N GLU A 20 -0.78 9.50 -5.35
CA GLU A 20 0.50 9.19 -5.98
C GLU A 20 0.67 9.86 -7.34
N SER A 21 -0.39 9.99 -8.13
CA SER A 21 -0.36 10.74 -9.38
C SER A 21 0.01 12.20 -9.17
N LYS A 22 -0.55 12.84 -8.14
CA LYS A 22 -0.20 14.20 -7.73
C LYS A 22 1.25 14.30 -7.27
N ASN A 23 1.71 13.34 -6.46
CA ASN A 23 3.09 13.29 -6.01
C ASN A 23 4.08 13.13 -7.17
N LEU A 24 3.75 12.28 -8.15
CA LEU A 24 4.56 12.16 -9.36
C LEU A 24 4.61 13.47 -10.15
N GLU A 25 3.49 14.18 -10.27
CA GLU A 25 3.47 15.48 -10.96
C GLU A 25 4.31 16.53 -10.23
N LEU A 26 4.31 16.54 -8.90
CA LEU A 26 5.20 17.41 -8.11
C LEU A 26 6.68 17.08 -8.39
N ARG A 27 7.07 15.80 -8.38
CA ARG A 27 8.43 15.36 -8.72
C ARG A 27 8.82 15.72 -10.16
N ARG A 28 7.89 15.60 -11.09
CA ARG A 28 8.10 16.01 -12.51
C ARG A 28 8.30 17.52 -12.64
N ASN A 29 7.53 18.32 -11.91
CA ASN A 29 7.66 19.77 -11.91
C ASN A 29 8.99 20.21 -11.28
N GLU A 30 9.42 19.56 -10.20
CA GLU A 30 10.72 19.78 -9.61
C GLU A 30 11.85 19.54 -10.62
N ILE A 31 11.87 18.37 -11.27
CA ILE A 31 12.89 18.04 -12.27
C ILE A 31 12.80 18.95 -13.49
N ARG A 32 11.59 19.34 -13.92
CA ARG A 32 11.40 20.27 -15.04
C ARG A 32 12.03 21.64 -14.78
N ASN A 33 11.96 22.11 -13.55
CA ASN A 33 12.51 23.39 -13.16
C ASN A 33 14.03 23.35 -12.95
N LEU A 34 14.56 22.27 -12.40
CA LEU A 34 15.98 22.15 -12.06
C LEU A 34 16.82 21.55 -13.18
N TYR A 35 16.28 20.58 -13.91
CA TYR A 35 17.00 19.78 -14.93
C TYR A 35 16.11 19.48 -16.13
N PRO A 36 15.74 20.52 -16.94
CA PRO A 36 14.82 20.37 -18.06
C PRO A 36 15.28 19.33 -19.08
N GLU A 37 16.59 19.12 -19.23
CA GLU A 37 17.17 18.12 -20.12
C GLU A 37 16.75 16.68 -19.80
N ILE A 38 16.47 16.38 -18.52
CA ILE A 38 15.94 15.05 -18.10
C ILE A 38 14.50 14.89 -18.57
N MET A 39 13.71 15.97 -18.50
CA MET A 39 12.32 15.95 -18.98
C MET A 39 12.25 15.84 -20.51
N ASP A 40 13.20 16.40 -21.25
CA ASP A 40 13.29 16.26 -22.71
C ASP A 40 13.50 14.79 -23.10
N ILE A 41 14.36 14.07 -22.36
CA ILE A 41 14.55 12.63 -22.55
C ILE A 41 13.25 11.86 -22.20
N ASP A 42 12.57 12.21 -21.11
CA ASP A 42 11.31 11.56 -20.73
C ASP A 42 10.23 11.76 -21.81
N ASN A 43 10.11 12.95 -22.34
CA ASN A 43 9.22 13.28 -23.47
C ASN A 43 9.60 12.48 -24.74
N LEU A 44 10.89 12.33 -25.02
CA LEU A 44 11.37 11.55 -26.16
C LEU A 44 11.03 10.06 -25.99
N ILE A 45 11.19 9.50 -24.78
CA ILE A 45 10.77 8.13 -24.46
C ILE A 45 9.28 7.95 -24.73
N GLN A 46 8.44 8.87 -24.27
CA GLN A 46 6.99 8.81 -24.51
C GLN A 46 6.65 8.85 -26.00
N LYS A 47 7.27 9.75 -26.76
CA LYS A 47 7.11 9.85 -28.23
C LYS A 47 7.52 8.56 -28.94
N ARG A 48 8.67 7.98 -28.57
CA ARG A 48 9.15 6.70 -29.16
C ARG A 48 8.24 5.53 -28.77
N SER A 49 7.74 5.49 -27.55
CA SER A 49 6.79 4.46 -27.10
C SER A 49 5.46 4.51 -27.87
N LEU A 50 4.97 5.72 -28.18
CA LEU A 50 3.79 5.89 -29.02
C LEU A 50 4.06 5.42 -30.47
N GLN A 51 5.22 5.79 -31.04
CA GLN A 51 5.62 5.32 -32.37
C GLN A 51 5.76 3.80 -32.45
N LEU A 52 6.32 3.18 -31.41
CA LEU A 52 6.37 1.71 -31.28
C LEU A 52 4.97 1.10 -31.27
N SER A 53 4.05 1.64 -30.47
CA SER A 53 2.67 1.16 -30.41
C SER A 53 1.96 1.27 -31.78
N MET A 54 2.17 2.38 -32.49
CA MET A 54 1.64 2.57 -33.84
C MET A 54 2.25 1.58 -34.84
N ALA A 55 3.54 1.29 -34.76
CA ALA A 55 4.22 0.32 -35.62
C ALA A 55 3.67 -1.09 -35.44
N ILE A 56 3.45 -1.50 -34.19
CA ILE A 56 2.85 -2.81 -33.86
C ILE A 56 1.44 -2.94 -34.45
N LEU A 57 0.64 -1.87 -34.42
CA LEU A 57 -0.73 -1.89 -34.94
C LEU A 57 -0.82 -1.88 -36.47
N LYS A 58 0.18 -1.29 -37.14
CA LYS A 58 0.14 -1.04 -38.61
C LYS A 58 0.68 -2.17 -39.47
N SER A 59 1.57 -3.03 -38.96
CA SER A 59 2.19 -4.07 -39.79
C SER A 59 2.39 -5.38 -39.09
N LYS A 60 2.10 -6.49 -39.83
CA LYS A 60 2.38 -7.86 -39.38
C LYS A 60 3.87 -8.25 -39.54
N ASP A 61 4.66 -7.48 -40.31
CA ASP A 61 6.07 -7.78 -40.64
C ASP A 61 7.06 -6.70 -40.19
N ALA A 62 6.78 -5.98 -39.11
CA ALA A 62 7.62 -4.87 -38.66
C ALA A 62 8.67 -5.26 -37.60
N ASP A 63 9.08 -6.52 -37.52
CA ASP A 63 9.96 -7.02 -36.45
C ASP A 63 11.26 -6.21 -36.29
N GLU A 64 11.87 -5.81 -37.38
CA GLU A 64 13.11 -5.05 -37.36
C GLU A 64 12.89 -3.60 -36.88
N THR A 65 11.82 -2.97 -37.30
CA THR A 65 11.43 -1.62 -36.87
C THR A 65 11.04 -1.62 -35.38
N ILE A 66 10.30 -2.64 -34.94
CA ILE A 66 9.91 -2.84 -33.52
C ILE A 66 11.16 -3.02 -32.66
N LYS A 67 12.12 -3.83 -33.11
CA LYS A 67 13.39 -4.07 -32.42
C LYS A 67 14.21 -2.79 -32.29
N LYS A 68 14.28 -1.99 -33.35
CA LYS A 68 14.94 -0.70 -33.34
C LYS A 68 14.34 0.27 -32.31
N PHE A 69 13.01 0.45 -32.31
CA PHE A 69 12.36 1.32 -31.34
C PHE A 69 12.52 0.83 -29.90
N ARG A 70 12.49 -0.48 -29.66
CA ARG A 70 12.74 -1.04 -28.32
C ARG A 70 14.14 -0.73 -27.81
N ASN A 71 15.16 -0.87 -28.67
CA ASN A 71 16.53 -0.56 -28.32
C ASN A 71 16.69 0.94 -28.02
N GLU A 72 16.18 1.82 -28.90
CA GLU A 72 16.21 3.27 -28.69
C GLU A 72 15.54 3.67 -27.35
N ILE A 73 14.39 3.09 -27.03
CA ILE A 73 13.68 3.36 -25.77
C ILE A 73 14.51 2.87 -24.56
N THR A 74 15.18 1.72 -24.70
CA THR A 74 16.03 1.18 -23.63
C THR A 74 17.23 2.09 -23.40
N ASP A 75 17.92 2.52 -24.45
CA ASP A 75 19.07 3.44 -24.36
C ASP A 75 18.68 4.78 -23.72
N LEU A 76 17.53 5.32 -24.12
CA LEU A 76 17.00 6.56 -23.54
C LEU A 76 16.64 6.40 -22.04
N ARG A 77 16.09 5.24 -21.65
CA ARG A 77 15.80 4.95 -20.24
C ARG A 77 17.09 4.85 -19.41
N VAL A 78 18.11 4.17 -19.93
CA VAL A 78 19.43 4.10 -19.27
C VAL A 78 19.99 5.50 -19.09
N LYS A 79 20.04 6.31 -20.15
CA LYS A 79 20.50 7.70 -20.10
C LYS A 79 19.74 8.53 -19.09
N LYS A 80 18.41 8.41 -19.04
CA LYS A 80 17.58 9.10 -18.04
C LYS A 80 17.96 8.69 -16.61
N CYS A 81 18.12 7.39 -16.35
CA CYS A 81 18.54 6.89 -15.04
C CYS A 81 19.92 7.42 -14.63
N GLU A 82 20.90 7.37 -15.53
CA GLU A 82 22.24 7.91 -15.29
C GLU A 82 22.22 9.40 -14.94
N MET A 83 21.42 10.17 -15.66
CA MET A 83 21.27 11.61 -15.39
C MET A 83 20.60 11.87 -14.04
N LEU A 84 19.54 11.12 -13.67
CA LEU A 84 18.91 11.24 -12.36
C LEU A 84 19.91 10.93 -11.24
N VAL A 85 20.61 9.81 -11.34
CA VAL A 85 21.62 9.38 -10.36
C VAL A 85 22.77 10.40 -10.25
N SER A 86 23.24 10.96 -11.35
CA SER A 86 24.30 11.98 -11.35
C SER A 86 23.89 13.27 -10.64
N LYS A 87 22.59 13.53 -10.51
CA LYS A 87 22.01 14.67 -9.78
C LYS A 87 21.58 14.31 -8.36
N GLY A 88 21.85 13.09 -7.90
CA GLY A 88 21.53 12.61 -6.55
C GLY A 88 20.09 12.11 -6.36
N TYR A 89 19.34 11.88 -7.44
CA TYR A 89 17.98 11.31 -7.38
C TYR A 89 18.00 9.79 -7.57
N ASP A 90 16.97 9.13 -7.06
CA ASP A 90 16.76 7.71 -7.34
C ASP A 90 16.51 7.47 -8.84
N PRO A 91 16.97 6.34 -9.40
CA PRO A 91 16.75 6.02 -10.81
C PRO A 91 15.26 5.91 -11.20
N ASP A 92 14.39 5.62 -10.23
CA ASP A 92 12.94 5.50 -10.37
C ASP A 92 12.17 6.74 -9.86
N TYR A 93 12.86 7.88 -9.62
CA TYR A 93 12.26 9.09 -9.07
C TYR A 93 11.05 9.60 -9.87
N LEU A 94 11.08 9.47 -11.19
CA LEU A 94 10.01 9.89 -12.12
C LEU A 94 9.04 8.74 -12.47
N THR A 95 8.92 7.72 -11.61
CA THR A 95 7.96 6.62 -11.78
C THR A 95 6.89 6.65 -10.69
N LEU A 96 5.74 6.00 -10.98
CA LEU A 96 4.69 5.83 -9.97
C LEU A 96 5.16 4.90 -8.85
N LYS A 97 4.97 5.31 -7.59
CA LYS A 97 5.31 4.52 -6.40
C LYS A 97 4.04 3.92 -5.81
N TYR A 98 3.84 2.63 -6.02
CA TYR A 98 2.65 1.93 -5.54
C TYR A 98 2.80 1.51 -4.09
N ARG A 99 1.75 1.68 -3.27
CA ARG A 99 1.69 1.13 -1.90
C ARG A 99 1.58 -0.39 -1.91
N CYS A 100 0.99 -0.97 -2.95
CA CYS A 100 0.93 -2.40 -3.19
C CYS A 100 1.44 -2.75 -4.58
N ASN A 101 2.66 -3.26 -4.67
CA ASN A 101 3.28 -3.62 -5.95
C ASN A 101 2.57 -4.79 -6.66
N LYS A 102 1.84 -5.65 -5.93
CA LYS A 102 1.14 -6.81 -6.51
C LYS A 102 -0.03 -6.39 -7.39
N CYS A 103 -0.84 -5.43 -6.95
CA CYS A 103 -2.02 -4.99 -7.68
C CYS A 103 -1.91 -3.54 -8.19
N GLN A 104 -0.78 -2.87 -7.97
CA GLN A 104 -0.58 -1.46 -8.34
C GLN A 104 -1.73 -0.56 -7.83
N ASP A 105 -2.12 -0.80 -6.57
CA ASP A 105 -3.19 -0.09 -5.88
C ASP A 105 -4.56 -0.11 -6.59
N THR A 106 -4.86 -1.17 -7.34
CA THR A 106 -6.19 -1.43 -7.91
C THR A 106 -7.07 -2.26 -6.97
N GLY A 107 -6.46 -2.99 -6.04
CA GLY A 107 -7.15 -3.93 -5.15
C GLY A 107 -7.42 -5.31 -5.78
N PHE A 108 -7.12 -5.48 -7.08
CA PHE A 108 -7.37 -6.72 -7.82
C PHE A 108 -6.16 -7.16 -8.64
N ILE A 109 -6.04 -8.47 -8.84
CA ILE A 109 -5.10 -9.11 -9.76
C ILE A 109 -5.95 -9.95 -10.72
N GLY A 110 -6.19 -9.43 -11.93
CA GLY A 110 -7.20 -9.96 -12.83
C GLY A 110 -8.59 -9.88 -12.19
N ILE A 111 -9.27 -11.02 -12.06
CA ILE A 111 -10.62 -11.13 -11.45
C ILE A 111 -10.56 -11.35 -9.92
N ASN A 112 -9.38 -11.65 -9.36
CA ASN A 112 -9.22 -12.01 -7.95
C ASN A 112 -8.86 -10.79 -7.10
N LYS A 113 -9.36 -10.76 -5.85
CA LYS A 113 -8.98 -9.74 -4.87
C LYS A 113 -7.52 -9.92 -4.45
N CYS A 114 -6.77 -8.81 -4.43
CA CYS A 114 -5.40 -8.81 -3.94
C CYS A 114 -5.35 -9.04 -2.42
N SER A 115 -4.25 -9.59 -1.92
CA SER A 115 -4.03 -9.77 -0.47
C SER A 115 -4.15 -8.46 0.34
N CYS A 116 -3.86 -7.30 -0.26
CA CYS A 116 -4.03 -5.99 0.37
C CYS A 116 -5.50 -5.55 0.52
N TYR A 117 -6.45 -6.22 -0.14
CA TYR A 117 -7.87 -5.84 -0.14
C TYR A 117 -8.53 -6.07 1.23
N LYS A 118 -8.36 -7.26 1.81
CA LYS A 118 -8.98 -7.64 3.10
C LYS A 118 -8.57 -6.73 4.26
N PRO A 119 -7.27 -6.42 4.47
CA PRO A 119 -6.86 -5.48 5.52
C PRO A 119 -7.45 -4.07 5.36
N LYS A 120 -7.51 -3.54 4.12
CA LYS A 120 -8.11 -2.24 3.87
C LYS A 120 -9.62 -2.23 4.13
N LEU A 121 -10.31 -3.33 3.75
CA LEU A 121 -11.74 -3.48 4.00
C LEU A 121 -12.02 -3.55 5.51
N ILE A 122 -11.23 -4.32 6.28
CA ILE A 122 -11.34 -4.40 7.73
C ILE A 122 -11.15 -3.01 8.35
N LYS A 123 -10.12 -2.27 7.95
CA LYS A 123 -9.89 -0.91 8.43
C LYS A 123 -11.09 0.00 8.15
N LEU A 124 -11.69 -0.12 6.96
CA LEU A 124 -12.88 0.66 6.58
C LEU A 124 -14.10 0.29 7.46
N TYR A 125 -14.27 -0.98 7.82
CA TYR A 125 -15.32 -1.40 8.75
C TYR A 125 -15.11 -0.80 10.14
N TYR A 126 -13.89 -0.84 10.67
CA TYR A 126 -13.59 -0.27 11.99
C TYR A 126 -13.84 1.24 12.02
N GLN A 127 -13.39 1.98 11.01
CA GLN A 127 -13.62 3.42 10.92
C GLN A 127 -15.10 3.81 10.88
N ASN A 128 -15.95 3.00 10.22
CA ASN A 128 -17.39 3.27 10.15
C ASN A 128 -18.20 2.74 11.34
N SER A 129 -17.61 1.92 12.21
CA SER A 129 -18.33 1.31 13.33
C SER A 129 -18.26 2.10 14.65
N LEU A 130 -17.58 3.26 14.65
CA LEU A 130 -17.30 4.06 15.85
C LEU A 130 -16.50 3.28 16.93
N LEU A 131 -16.02 2.07 16.60
CA LEU A 131 -15.24 1.24 17.51
C LEU A 131 -13.79 1.72 17.66
N GLU A 132 -13.29 2.53 16.72
CA GLU A 132 -11.88 2.98 16.72
C GLU A 132 -11.54 3.73 18.01
N ASP A 133 -12.39 4.65 18.43
CA ASP A 133 -12.17 5.42 19.67
C ASP A 133 -12.32 4.53 20.90
N THR A 134 -13.34 3.66 20.91
CA THR A 134 -13.55 2.70 22.00
C THR A 134 -12.36 1.73 22.15
N LEU A 135 -11.77 1.25 21.06
CA LEU A 135 -10.62 0.35 21.08
C LEU A 135 -9.31 1.04 21.50
N LYS A 136 -9.18 2.36 21.21
CA LYS A 136 -8.04 3.15 21.72
C LYS A 136 -8.11 3.33 23.24
N GLU A 137 -9.30 3.52 23.78
CA GLU A 137 -9.51 3.71 25.23
C GLU A 137 -9.57 2.40 26.00
N LYS A 138 -10.19 1.35 25.40
CA LYS A 138 -10.44 0.06 26.06
C LYS A 138 -9.60 -1.03 25.40
N ASN A 139 -8.37 -1.14 25.84
CA ASN A 139 -7.41 -2.16 25.42
C ASN A 139 -6.67 -2.74 26.64
N PHE A 140 -5.82 -3.74 26.42
CA PHE A 140 -5.09 -4.38 27.51
C PHE A 140 -4.05 -3.46 28.18
N ASP A 141 -3.54 -2.45 27.47
CA ASP A 141 -2.58 -1.48 28.04
C ASP A 141 -3.25 -0.54 29.03
N ASN A 142 -4.54 -0.24 28.81
CA ASN A 142 -5.35 0.64 29.66
C ASN A 142 -6.26 -0.14 30.60
N PHE A 143 -6.02 -1.45 30.78
CA PHE A 143 -6.85 -2.30 31.63
C PHE A 143 -6.65 -1.98 33.12
N ASP A 144 -7.71 -1.47 33.77
CA ASP A 144 -7.63 -1.07 35.19
C ASP A 144 -7.89 -2.23 36.13
N LEU A 145 -6.83 -2.82 36.70
CA LEU A 145 -6.89 -3.85 37.71
C LEU A 145 -7.49 -3.36 39.04
N ASN A 146 -7.59 -2.03 39.27
CA ASN A 146 -8.15 -1.49 40.49
C ASN A 146 -9.67 -1.67 40.61
N LEU A 147 -10.34 -1.95 39.48
CA LEU A 147 -11.76 -2.33 39.48
C LEU A 147 -12.05 -3.65 40.22
N PHE A 148 -11.03 -4.46 40.48
CA PHE A 148 -11.17 -5.76 41.09
C PHE A 148 -10.68 -5.73 42.56
N SER A 149 -11.42 -6.38 43.45
CA SER A 149 -11.10 -6.43 44.87
C SER A 149 -9.77 -7.16 45.14
N MET A 150 -8.98 -6.63 46.05
CA MET A 150 -7.79 -7.30 46.59
C MET A 150 -8.13 -8.37 47.64
N HIS A 151 -9.34 -8.34 48.20
CA HIS A 151 -9.76 -9.28 49.25
C HIS A 151 -10.25 -10.57 48.63
N LYS A 152 -9.78 -11.69 49.16
CA LYS A 152 -10.28 -13.02 48.80
C LYS A 152 -11.71 -13.21 49.29
N VAL A 153 -12.50 -13.91 48.48
CA VAL A 153 -13.84 -14.36 48.87
C VAL A 153 -13.74 -15.85 49.23
N SER A 154 -14.06 -16.18 50.50
CA SER A 154 -14.10 -17.58 51.00
C SER A 154 -12.88 -18.44 50.61
N ASP A 155 -13.12 -19.57 49.94
CA ASP A 155 -12.11 -20.58 49.60
C ASP A 155 -11.36 -20.36 48.30
N ASP A 156 -11.52 -19.19 47.67
CA ASP A 156 -10.84 -18.88 46.39
C ASP A 156 -9.32 -18.91 46.57
N LYS A 157 -8.62 -19.50 45.58
CA LYS A 157 -7.16 -19.59 45.57
C LYS A 157 -6.50 -18.20 45.49
N PHE A 158 -7.07 -17.30 44.71
CA PHE A 158 -6.57 -15.93 44.46
C PHE A 158 -7.66 -14.89 44.75
N SER A 159 -7.26 -13.67 45.05
CA SER A 159 -8.19 -12.53 45.05
C SER A 159 -8.66 -12.23 43.61
N PRO A 160 -9.84 -11.60 43.44
CA PRO A 160 -10.33 -11.21 42.10
C PRO A 160 -9.31 -10.43 41.30
N ARG A 161 -8.60 -9.47 41.90
CA ARG A 161 -7.54 -8.71 41.28
C ARG A 161 -6.40 -9.60 40.79
N LYS A 162 -5.89 -10.51 41.66
CA LYS A 162 -4.78 -11.40 41.29
C LYS A 162 -5.20 -12.40 40.21
N ASN A 163 -6.44 -12.88 40.26
CA ASN A 163 -6.96 -13.76 39.23
C ASN A 163 -7.02 -13.03 37.86
N MET A 164 -7.52 -11.78 37.85
CA MET A 164 -7.60 -10.99 36.63
C MET A 164 -6.20 -10.63 36.10
N ASP A 165 -5.26 -10.29 36.98
CA ASP A 165 -3.86 -10.04 36.61
C ASP A 165 -3.22 -11.27 35.91
N ASN A 166 -3.45 -12.48 36.47
CA ASN A 166 -2.99 -13.70 35.81
C ASN A 166 -3.63 -13.94 34.44
N ILE A 167 -4.95 -13.66 34.31
CA ILE A 167 -5.67 -13.82 33.04
C ILE A 167 -5.12 -12.83 31.99
N VAL A 168 -4.98 -11.55 32.33
CA VAL A 168 -4.46 -10.52 31.42
C VAL A 168 -3.02 -10.87 31.00
N SER A 169 -2.18 -11.25 31.96
CA SER A 169 -0.80 -11.67 31.67
C SER A 169 -0.74 -12.86 30.73
N TYR A 170 -1.53 -13.89 30.94
CA TYR A 170 -1.61 -15.06 30.06
C TYR A 170 -2.08 -14.67 28.66
N VAL A 171 -3.15 -13.87 28.57
CA VAL A 171 -3.70 -13.46 27.27
C VAL A 171 -2.70 -12.62 26.47
N THR A 172 -2.00 -11.69 27.11
CA THR A 172 -1.08 -10.78 26.42
C THR A 172 0.27 -11.42 26.07
N SER A 173 0.81 -12.29 26.97
CA SER A 173 2.15 -12.87 26.79
C SER A 173 2.16 -14.21 26.06
N GLU A 174 1.09 -15.00 26.15
CA GLU A 174 1.06 -16.35 25.58
C GLU A 174 -0.03 -16.53 24.52
N TYR A 175 -1.27 -16.17 24.82
CA TYR A 175 -2.40 -16.45 23.93
C TYR A 175 -2.35 -15.61 22.66
N LEU A 176 -2.27 -14.28 22.76
CA LEU A 176 -2.29 -13.38 21.59
C LEU A 176 -1.08 -13.55 20.67
N PRO A 177 0.18 -13.69 21.16
CA PRO A 177 1.32 -13.92 20.28
C PRO A 177 1.25 -15.24 19.52
N ASN A 178 0.62 -16.26 20.10
CA ASN A 178 0.51 -17.59 19.51
C ASN A 178 -0.84 -17.83 18.79
N PHE A 179 -1.70 -16.82 18.76
CA PHE A 179 -3.01 -16.92 18.12
C PHE A 179 -2.89 -16.92 16.60
N ASN A 180 -2.85 -18.12 16.02
CA ASN A 180 -2.98 -18.33 14.59
C ASN A 180 -4.45 -18.57 14.25
N ARG A 181 -5.10 -17.56 13.67
CA ARG A 181 -6.42 -17.75 13.08
C ARG A 181 -6.24 -18.59 11.82
N SER A 182 -6.59 -19.88 11.87
CA SER A 182 -6.76 -20.68 10.67
C SER A 182 -7.85 -20.02 9.81
N GLU A 183 -7.49 -19.65 8.58
CA GLU A 183 -8.48 -19.21 7.59
C GLU A 183 -9.19 -20.47 7.08
N GLU A 184 -10.27 -20.84 7.73
CA GLU A 184 -11.30 -21.69 7.11
C GLU A 184 -12.32 -20.82 6.36
#